data_f341d7cc5aaf146fde793a39bd2a2ac0
#
_entry.id   f341d7cc5aaf146fde793a39bd2a2ac0
#
_cell.length_a   1.000
_cell.length_b   1.000
_cell.length_c   1.000
_cell.angle_alpha   90.00
_cell.angle_beta   90.00
_cell.angle_gamma   90.00
#
_symmetry.space_group_name_H-M   'P 1'
#
loop_
_entity.id
_entity.type
_entity.pdbx_description
1 polymer ?
#
loop_
_entity_poly.entity_id
_entity_poly.type
_entity_poly.pdbx_seq_one_letter_code
_entity_poly.pdbx_strand_id
1 'polypeptide(L)'
;QTLRLSDLISDMALITKIEESPEKLAKEDVDIYDVAVEVFDEFADRIANKRVKVENMLKPGIIVSGNRTLVYSIIRNLVENSLKYAGDEITLHLERYSRIDKLHYFIYYDTGRGVPEEHLERIFERFYRVQEGRSRDDGGSGLGLSIVRNSVVFHGGDIKVMNRQDGGLQFLFTLRRKSS
;
A
#
# COMPACT_ATOMS: atom_id res chain seq x y z
N GLN A 1 -8.50 -21.77 -1.97
CA GLN A 1 -8.58 -21.80 -0.50
C GLN A 1 -7.21 -21.98 0.13
N THR A 2 -6.37 -22.85 -0.40
CA THR A 2 -5.01 -23.09 0.08
C THR A 2 -4.13 -21.83 -0.02
N LEU A 3 -4.31 -21.05 -1.08
CA LEU A 3 -3.58 -19.79 -1.29
C LEU A 3 -3.93 -18.74 -0.23
N ARG A 4 -5.19 -18.67 0.20
CA ARG A 4 -5.63 -17.72 1.23
C ARG A 4 -5.03 -17.99 2.59
N LEU A 5 -4.99 -19.26 3.00
CA LEU A 5 -4.39 -19.62 4.28
C LEU A 5 -2.90 -19.34 4.27
N SER A 6 -2.22 -19.63 3.16
CA SER A 6 -0.81 -19.33 2.97
C SER A 6 -0.54 -17.81 3.05
N ASP A 7 -1.37 -17.02 2.38
CA ASP A 7 -1.26 -15.56 2.41
C ASP A 7 -1.49 -15.01 3.81
N LEU A 8 -2.50 -15.53 4.54
CA LEU A 8 -2.77 -15.12 5.90
C LEU A 8 -1.57 -15.42 6.82
N ILE A 9 -1.00 -16.60 6.71
CA ILE A 9 0.17 -16.99 7.50
C ILE A 9 1.36 -16.08 7.18
N SER A 10 1.61 -15.82 5.91
CA SER A 10 2.71 -14.94 5.47
C SER A 10 2.52 -13.52 5.99
N ASP A 11 1.30 -12.99 5.91
CA ASP A 11 0.99 -11.65 6.39
C ASP A 11 1.13 -11.53 7.90
N MET A 12 0.65 -12.53 8.65
CA MET A 12 0.81 -12.55 10.10
C MET A 12 2.28 -12.66 10.51
N ALA A 13 3.06 -13.47 9.80
CA ALA A 13 4.49 -13.59 10.05
C ALA A 13 5.22 -12.27 9.81
N LEU A 14 4.85 -11.55 8.76
CA LEU A 14 5.43 -10.25 8.44
C LEU A 14 5.10 -9.22 9.52
N ILE A 15 3.84 -9.13 9.94
CA ILE A 15 3.40 -8.23 11.02
C ILE A 15 4.17 -8.52 12.30
N THR A 16 4.27 -9.79 12.68
CA THR A 16 5.00 -10.22 13.87
C THR A 16 6.47 -9.78 13.80
N LYS A 17 7.09 -9.96 12.65
CA LYS A 17 8.50 -9.57 12.46
C LYS A 17 8.69 -8.06 12.59
N ILE A 18 7.80 -7.26 12.03
CA ILE A 18 7.86 -5.80 12.12
C ILE A 18 7.69 -5.35 13.58
N GLU A 19 6.75 -5.94 14.30
CA GLU A 19 6.42 -5.53 15.67
C GLU A 19 7.41 -6.05 16.72
N GLU A 20 7.80 -7.30 16.62
CA GLU A 20 8.58 -7.97 17.67
C GLU A 20 10.08 -8.00 17.39
N SER A 21 10.48 -7.98 16.13
CA SER A 21 11.89 -8.14 15.76
C SER A 21 12.28 -7.21 14.61
N PRO A 22 12.00 -5.89 14.72
CA PRO A 22 12.32 -4.97 13.63
C PRO A 22 13.81 -4.89 13.33
N GLU A 23 14.66 -5.16 14.30
CA GLU A 23 16.12 -5.19 14.15
C GLU A 23 16.61 -6.29 13.21
N LYS A 24 15.79 -7.33 12.99
CA LYS A 24 16.12 -8.42 12.05
C LYS A 24 15.82 -8.06 10.60
N LEU A 25 15.11 -6.97 10.38
CA LEU A 25 14.80 -6.48 9.02
C LEU A 25 16.00 -5.67 8.51
N ALA A 26 16.59 -6.11 7.42
CA ALA A 26 17.75 -5.44 6.83
C ALA A 26 17.39 -4.01 6.44
N LYS A 27 18.29 -3.08 6.75
CA LYS A 27 18.19 -1.69 6.30
C LYS A 27 19.13 -1.47 5.12
N GLU A 28 18.59 -0.91 4.06
CA GLU A 28 19.29 -0.72 2.80
C GLU A 28 18.74 0.50 2.05
N ASP A 29 19.44 0.90 1.02
CA ASP A 29 18.95 1.93 0.12
C ASP A 29 18.01 1.31 -0.87
N VAL A 30 16.78 1.81 -0.94
CA VAL A 30 15.73 1.27 -1.82
C VAL A 30 15.27 2.35 -2.77
N ASP A 31 15.42 2.11 -4.08
CA ASP A 31 14.83 2.98 -5.09
C ASP A 31 13.34 2.62 -5.23
N ILE A 32 12.47 3.46 -4.70
CA ILE A 32 11.04 3.19 -4.70
C ILE A 32 10.45 3.13 -6.12
N TYR A 33 11.09 3.77 -7.10
CA TYR A 33 10.70 3.65 -8.51
C TYR A 33 10.78 2.20 -8.98
N ASP A 34 11.89 1.53 -8.71
CA ASP A 34 12.07 0.12 -9.12
C ASP A 34 11.01 -0.78 -8.47
N VAL A 35 10.71 -0.53 -7.20
CA VAL A 35 9.68 -1.27 -6.47
C VAL A 35 8.30 -1.05 -7.09
N ALA A 36 7.96 0.19 -7.42
CA ALA A 36 6.67 0.51 -8.02
C ALA A 36 6.51 -0.15 -9.39
N VAL A 37 7.54 -0.10 -10.23
CA VAL A 37 7.53 -0.77 -11.55
C VAL A 37 7.29 -2.27 -11.38
N GLU A 38 7.98 -2.91 -10.44
CA GLU A 38 7.81 -4.33 -10.15
C GLU A 38 6.37 -4.67 -9.75
N VAL A 39 5.77 -3.86 -8.87
CA VAL A 39 4.39 -4.07 -8.43
C VAL A 39 3.41 -3.93 -9.59
N PHE A 40 3.52 -2.88 -10.40
CA PHE A 40 2.61 -2.67 -11.52
C PHE A 40 2.76 -3.75 -12.59
N ASP A 41 3.96 -4.26 -12.81
CA ASP A 41 4.20 -5.39 -13.71
C ASP A 41 3.56 -6.68 -13.19
N GLU A 42 3.66 -6.92 -11.89
CA GLU A 42 3.04 -8.09 -11.24
C GLU A 42 1.52 -8.09 -11.42
N PHE A 43 0.89 -6.93 -11.35
CA PHE A 43 -0.56 -6.80 -11.49
C PHE A 43 -1.02 -6.47 -12.91
N ALA A 44 -0.14 -6.52 -13.90
CA ALA A 44 -0.43 -6.07 -15.28
C ALA A 44 -1.68 -6.72 -15.88
N ASP A 45 -1.87 -8.02 -15.68
CA ASP A 45 -3.05 -8.73 -16.24
C ASP A 45 -4.35 -8.27 -15.58
N ARG A 46 -4.35 -8.13 -14.26
CA ARG A 46 -5.54 -7.65 -13.52
C ARG A 46 -5.86 -6.20 -13.88
N ILE A 47 -4.84 -5.38 -14.05
CA ILE A 47 -4.97 -3.98 -14.48
C ILE A 47 -5.61 -3.93 -15.86
N ALA A 48 -5.12 -4.73 -16.80
CA ALA A 48 -5.67 -4.78 -18.16
C ALA A 48 -7.11 -5.29 -18.18
N ASN A 49 -7.38 -6.37 -17.44
CA ASN A 49 -8.71 -6.98 -17.39
C ASN A 49 -9.78 -6.03 -16.83
N LYS A 50 -9.40 -5.19 -15.88
CA LYS A 50 -10.31 -4.19 -15.28
C LYS A 50 -10.27 -2.85 -15.98
N ARG A 51 -9.49 -2.73 -17.04
CA ARG A 51 -9.31 -1.49 -17.81
C ARG A 51 -8.90 -0.31 -16.92
N VAL A 52 -7.98 -0.59 -16.01
CA VAL A 52 -7.43 0.39 -15.07
C VAL A 52 -6.29 1.15 -15.75
N LYS A 53 -6.29 2.47 -15.58
CA LYS A 53 -5.19 3.32 -16.01
C LYS A 53 -4.21 3.51 -14.86
N VAL A 54 -2.92 3.37 -15.12
CA VAL A 54 -1.88 3.60 -14.11
C VAL A 54 -1.13 4.89 -14.44
N GLU A 55 -1.09 5.79 -13.47
CA GLU A 55 -0.29 7.01 -13.51
C GLU A 55 0.84 6.91 -12.49
N ASN A 56 1.93 6.25 -12.88
CA ASN A 56 3.11 6.18 -12.03
C ASN A 56 3.98 7.40 -12.31
N MET A 57 3.93 8.38 -11.41
CA MET A 57 4.66 9.65 -11.53
C MET A 57 6.02 9.60 -10.84
N LEU A 58 6.40 8.46 -10.26
CA LEU A 58 7.71 8.29 -9.67
C LEU A 58 8.78 8.27 -10.77
N LYS A 59 9.97 8.68 -10.40
CA LYS A 59 11.16 8.67 -11.27
C LYS A 59 12.30 7.93 -10.58
N PRO A 60 13.23 7.34 -11.34
CA PRO A 60 14.42 6.74 -10.74
C PRO A 60 15.17 7.73 -9.84
N GLY A 61 15.77 7.23 -8.77
CA GLY A 61 16.58 8.04 -7.87
C GLY A 61 15.88 8.54 -6.62
N ILE A 62 14.62 8.14 -6.38
CA ILE A 62 13.93 8.44 -5.12
C ILE A 62 14.31 7.33 -4.13
N ILE A 63 15.33 7.59 -3.33
CA ILE A 63 15.92 6.57 -2.47
C ILE A 63 15.33 6.65 -1.06
N VAL A 64 14.73 5.55 -0.64
CA VAL A 64 14.20 5.34 0.71
C VAL A 64 15.25 4.58 1.52
N SER A 65 15.53 5.04 2.73
CA SER A 65 16.39 4.31 3.65
C SER A 65 15.50 3.35 4.47
N GLY A 66 15.58 2.06 4.17
CA GLY A 66 14.69 1.12 4.83
C GLY A 66 14.85 -0.32 4.39
N ASN A 67 13.74 -0.99 4.22
CA ASN A 67 13.70 -2.41 3.88
C ASN A 67 12.89 -2.62 2.60
N ARG A 68 13.51 -3.25 1.61
CA ARG A 68 12.90 -3.43 0.29
C ARG A 68 11.59 -4.24 0.36
N THR A 69 11.57 -5.29 1.14
CA THR A 69 10.37 -6.13 1.30
C THR A 69 9.20 -5.32 1.84
N LEU A 70 9.44 -4.44 2.82
CA LEU A 70 8.40 -3.61 3.40
C LEU A 70 7.94 -2.50 2.45
N VAL A 71 8.85 -1.87 1.73
CA VAL A 71 8.48 -0.87 0.71
C VAL A 71 7.64 -1.53 -0.38
N TYR A 72 8.03 -2.71 -0.83
CA TYR A 72 7.24 -3.52 -1.77
C TYR A 72 5.83 -3.79 -1.21
N SER A 73 5.73 -4.22 0.04
CA SER A 73 4.46 -4.52 0.69
C SER A 73 3.54 -3.30 0.78
N ILE A 74 4.10 -2.11 1.02
CA ILE A 74 3.32 -0.86 1.03
C ILE A 74 2.61 -0.69 -0.32
N ILE A 75 3.38 -0.65 -1.40
CA ILE A 75 2.84 -0.35 -2.72
C ILE A 75 1.93 -1.49 -3.19
N ARG A 76 2.36 -2.74 -2.99
CA ARG A 76 1.59 -3.92 -3.38
C ARG A 76 0.20 -3.93 -2.73
N ASN A 77 0.14 -3.69 -1.43
CA ASN A 77 -1.13 -3.72 -0.70
C ASN A 77 -2.05 -2.56 -1.07
N LEU A 78 -1.51 -1.38 -1.33
CA LEU A 78 -2.31 -0.25 -1.80
C LEU A 78 -2.91 -0.56 -3.18
N VAL A 79 -2.12 -1.05 -4.11
CA VAL A 79 -2.58 -1.40 -5.47
C VAL A 79 -3.60 -2.54 -5.41
N GLU A 80 -3.31 -3.58 -4.66
CA GLU A 80 -4.23 -4.71 -4.54
C GLU A 80 -5.57 -4.29 -3.92
N ASN A 81 -5.54 -3.43 -2.92
CA ASN A 81 -6.74 -2.89 -2.30
C ASN A 81 -7.63 -2.16 -3.32
N SER A 82 -7.02 -1.31 -4.15
CA SER A 82 -7.75 -0.62 -5.21
C SER A 82 -8.34 -1.60 -6.23
N LEU A 83 -7.56 -2.58 -6.68
CA LEU A 83 -8.04 -3.57 -7.66
C LEU A 83 -9.17 -4.44 -7.14
N LYS A 84 -9.21 -4.69 -5.82
CA LYS A 84 -10.30 -5.48 -5.21
C LYS A 84 -11.57 -4.68 -4.98
N TYR A 85 -11.45 -3.41 -4.56
CA TYR A 85 -12.58 -2.70 -3.96
C TYR A 85 -13.00 -1.44 -4.69
N ALA A 86 -12.14 -0.82 -5.50
CA ALA A 86 -12.44 0.49 -6.08
C ALA A 86 -13.34 0.44 -7.31
N GLY A 87 -13.39 -0.68 -8.00
CA GLY A 87 -14.19 -0.85 -9.21
C GLY A 87 -13.34 -0.96 -10.47
N ASP A 88 -14.02 -1.01 -11.62
CA ASP A 88 -13.37 -1.11 -12.92
C ASP A 88 -13.21 0.28 -13.56
N GLU A 89 -12.36 0.37 -14.58
CA GLU A 89 -12.16 1.59 -15.38
C GLU A 89 -11.71 2.80 -14.53
N ILE A 90 -10.98 2.54 -13.47
CA ILE A 90 -10.45 3.56 -12.58
C ILE A 90 -9.03 3.94 -12.95
N THR A 91 -8.53 5.01 -12.34
CA THR A 91 -7.13 5.42 -12.42
C THR A 91 -6.46 5.16 -11.07
N LEU A 92 -5.24 4.64 -11.11
CA LEU A 92 -4.35 4.55 -9.95
C LEU A 92 -3.24 5.58 -10.13
N HIS A 93 -3.00 6.39 -9.11
CA HIS A 93 -2.00 7.45 -9.16
C HIS A 93 -1.01 7.30 -8.02
N LEU A 94 0.29 7.35 -8.34
CA LEU A 94 1.36 7.29 -7.35
C LEU A 94 2.39 8.37 -7.66
N GLU A 95 2.68 9.22 -6.68
CA GLU A 95 3.55 10.37 -6.85
C GLU A 95 4.29 10.71 -5.55
N ARG A 96 5.53 11.16 -5.67
CA ARG A 96 6.19 11.86 -4.59
C ARG A 96 5.94 13.35 -4.78
N TYR A 97 5.16 13.95 -3.89
CA TYR A 97 4.77 15.35 -4.05
C TYR A 97 5.67 16.33 -3.28
N SER A 98 6.48 15.83 -2.35
CA SER A 98 7.39 16.68 -1.58
C SER A 98 8.55 15.90 -0.98
N ARG A 99 9.58 16.62 -0.61
CA ARG A 99 10.74 16.14 0.12
C ARG A 99 11.14 17.22 1.10
N ILE A 100 10.91 16.97 2.38
CA ILE A 100 11.19 17.95 3.45
C ILE A 100 11.99 17.21 4.53
N ASP A 101 13.12 17.82 4.93
CA ASP A 101 14.03 17.26 5.94
C ASP A 101 14.46 15.82 5.61
N LYS A 102 14.11 14.88 6.47
CA LYS A 102 14.52 13.48 6.35
C LYS A 102 13.46 12.58 5.71
N LEU A 103 12.40 13.17 5.16
CA LEU A 103 11.26 12.41 4.65
C LEU A 103 10.95 12.70 3.20
N HIS A 104 10.58 11.65 2.48
CA HIS A 104 9.84 11.75 1.22
C HIS A 104 8.35 11.72 1.53
N TYR A 105 7.57 12.54 0.85
CA TYR A 105 6.10 12.63 0.97
C TYR A 105 5.46 12.08 -0.28
N PHE A 106 4.65 11.04 -0.11
CA PHE A 106 4.00 10.34 -1.22
C PHE A 106 2.49 10.47 -1.15
N ILE A 107 1.87 10.47 -2.32
CA ILE A 107 0.43 10.33 -2.48
C ILE A 107 0.13 9.13 -3.36
N TYR A 108 -0.78 8.28 -2.91
CA TYR A 108 -1.38 7.23 -3.71
C TYR A 108 -2.89 7.39 -3.66
N TYR A 109 -3.54 7.39 -4.82
CA TYR A 109 -5.00 7.38 -4.84
C TYR A 109 -5.54 6.55 -5.99
N ASP A 110 -6.80 6.13 -5.84
CA ASP A 110 -7.61 5.63 -6.95
C ASP A 110 -8.79 6.57 -7.20
N THR A 111 -9.44 6.38 -8.34
CA THR A 111 -10.62 7.17 -8.71
C THR A 111 -11.90 6.36 -8.57
N GLY A 112 -11.91 5.39 -7.67
CA GLY A 112 -13.01 4.47 -7.50
C GLY A 112 -14.10 4.99 -6.58
N ARG A 113 -14.76 4.06 -5.89
CA ARG A 113 -15.93 4.37 -5.08
C ARG A 113 -15.62 4.97 -3.72
N GLY A 114 -14.38 4.93 -3.27
CA GLY A 114 -14.04 5.36 -1.91
C GLY A 114 -14.64 4.45 -0.85
N VAL A 115 -14.68 4.98 0.38
CA VAL A 115 -15.14 4.26 1.57
C VAL A 115 -16.05 5.18 2.38
N PRO A 116 -17.16 4.69 2.97
CA PRO A 116 -17.95 5.52 3.88
C PRO A 116 -17.08 6.12 4.99
N GLU A 117 -17.29 7.39 5.29
CA GLU A 117 -16.43 8.16 6.20
C GLU A 117 -16.27 7.51 7.59
N GLU A 118 -17.32 6.84 8.05
CA GLU A 118 -17.33 6.14 9.34
C GLU A 118 -16.29 5.02 9.44
N HIS A 119 -15.82 4.52 8.31
CA HIS A 119 -14.83 3.44 8.27
C HIS A 119 -13.38 3.92 8.14
N LEU A 120 -13.16 5.18 7.78
CA LEU A 120 -11.81 5.70 7.46
C LEU A 120 -10.83 5.56 8.61
N GLU A 121 -11.27 5.78 9.84
CA GLU A 121 -10.40 5.65 11.01
C GLU A 121 -10.02 4.21 11.32
N ARG A 122 -10.82 3.25 10.85
CA ARG A 122 -10.67 1.84 11.20
C ARG A 122 -10.06 0.97 10.12
N ILE A 123 -9.87 1.49 8.90
CA ILE A 123 -9.44 0.63 7.79
C ILE A 123 -8.03 0.06 7.95
N PHE A 124 -7.20 0.64 8.83
CA PHE A 124 -5.87 0.12 9.14
C PHE A 124 -5.88 -0.95 10.25
N GLU A 125 -7.03 -1.17 10.90
CA GLU A 125 -7.15 -2.21 11.93
C GLU A 125 -7.06 -3.60 11.32
N ARG A 126 -6.44 -4.51 12.05
CA ARG A 126 -6.33 -5.91 11.64
C ARG A 126 -7.71 -6.54 11.48
N PHE A 127 -7.91 -7.23 10.37
CA PHE A 127 -9.14 -7.96 10.02
C PHE A 127 -10.37 -7.06 9.85
N TYR A 128 -10.20 -5.75 9.84
CA TYR A 128 -11.33 -4.85 9.61
C TYR A 128 -11.76 -4.88 8.14
N ARG A 129 -13.05 -4.97 7.91
CA ARG A 129 -13.64 -4.95 6.55
C ARG A 129 -14.81 -3.98 6.52
N VAL A 130 -14.87 -3.19 5.45
CA VAL A 130 -15.93 -2.20 5.25
C VAL A 130 -17.26 -2.87 4.87
N GLN A 131 -17.22 -4.02 4.20
CA GLN A 131 -18.40 -4.76 3.76
C GLN A 131 -18.46 -6.11 4.45
N GLU A 132 -19.19 -6.16 5.55
CA GLU A 132 -19.54 -7.42 6.18
C GLU A 132 -20.55 -8.16 5.30
N GLY A 133 -20.31 -9.44 5.03
CA GLY A 133 -21.28 -10.32 4.38
C GLY A 133 -21.22 -10.43 2.87
N ARG A 134 -20.36 -9.70 2.18
CA ARG A 134 -20.08 -10.00 0.77
C ARG A 134 -18.96 -11.03 0.70
N SER A 135 -19.29 -12.06 -0.02
CA SER A 135 -18.59 -13.29 -0.27
C SER A 135 -17.17 -13.36 0.28
N ARG A 136 -16.94 -14.36 1.10
CA ARG A 136 -15.61 -14.81 1.51
C ARG A 136 -14.68 -15.04 0.31
N ASP A 137 -15.21 -14.96 -0.90
CA ASP A 137 -14.48 -15.19 -2.16
C ASP A 137 -13.67 -13.99 -2.63
N ASP A 138 -14.04 -12.76 -2.22
CA ASP A 138 -13.25 -11.54 -2.51
C ASP A 138 -12.13 -11.35 -1.47
N GLY A 139 -11.95 -12.33 -0.59
CA GLY A 139 -11.19 -12.15 0.61
C GLY A 139 -9.70 -12.12 0.47
N GLY A 140 -9.11 -11.00 0.78
CA GLY A 140 -7.74 -10.93 1.25
C GLY A 140 -7.67 -11.38 2.72
N SER A 141 -6.48 -11.33 3.29
CA SER A 141 -6.25 -11.68 4.70
C SER A 141 -6.94 -10.74 5.68
N GLY A 142 -7.33 -9.54 5.24
CA GLY A 142 -7.78 -8.47 6.13
C GLY A 142 -6.65 -7.76 6.85
N LEU A 143 -5.41 -8.06 6.46
CA LEU A 143 -4.20 -7.55 7.10
C LEU A 143 -3.43 -6.56 6.22
N GLY A 144 -3.81 -6.43 4.93
CA GLY A 144 -3.04 -5.65 3.97
C GLY A 144 -2.80 -4.21 4.38
N LEU A 145 -3.83 -3.49 4.80
CA LEU A 145 -3.68 -2.09 5.21
C LEU A 145 -2.97 -1.95 6.57
N SER A 146 -3.10 -2.93 7.48
CA SER A 146 -2.32 -2.91 8.71
C SER A 146 -0.83 -3.12 8.43
N ILE A 147 -0.49 -3.95 7.44
CA ILE A 147 0.89 -4.11 6.97
C ILE A 147 1.41 -2.79 6.40
N VAL A 148 0.61 -2.10 5.61
CA VAL A 148 0.98 -0.79 5.06
C VAL A 148 1.35 0.17 6.20
N ARG A 149 0.47 0.31 7.18
CA ARG A 149 0.71 1.22 8.30
C ARG A 149 1.96 0.84 9.09
N ASN A 150 2.10 -0.44 9.46
CA ASN A 150 3.26 -0.90 10.21
C ASN A 150 4.56 -0.70 9.43
N SER A 151 4.53 -0.93 8.12
CA SER A 151 5.70 -0.73 7.26
C SER A 151 6.09 0.74 7.14
N VAL A 152 5.09 1.62 7.02
CA VAL A 152 5.33 3.07 7.00
C VAL A 152 5.95 3.53 8.33
N VAL A 153 5.41 3.08 9.45
CA VAL A 153 5.94 3.41 10.79
C VAL A 153 7.37 2.90 10.96
N PHE A 154 7.65 1.69 10.47
CA PHE A 154 9.02 1.15 10.47
C PHE A 154 10.00 2.11 9.78
N HIS A 155 9.57 2.79 8.74
CA HIS A 155 10.38 3.74 7.97
C HIS A 155 10.36 5.16 8.56
N GLY A 156 9.93 5.33 9.79
CA GLY A 156 9.89 6.62 10.47
C GLY A 156 8.83 7.58 9.95
N GLY A 157 7.86 7.07 9.20
CA GLY A 157 6.82 7.87 8.59
C GLY A 157 5.46 7.73 9.26
N ASP A 158 4.49 8.35 8.62
CA ASP A 158 3.08 8.32 9.01
C ASP A 158 2.23 8.11 7.76
N ILE A 159 1.01 7.62 7.93
CA ILE A 159 0.05 7.43 6.84
C ILE A 159 -1.31 7.95 7.24
N LYS A 160 -1.96 8.63 6.30
CA LYS A 160 -3.32 9.14 6.45
C LYS A 160 -4.14 8.71 5.26
N VAL A 161 -5.43 8.52 5.48
CA VAL A 161 -6.38 8.12 4.44
C VAL A 161 -7.56 9.08 4.44
N MET A 162 -8.06 9.38 3.25
CA MET A 162 -9.23 10.23 3.08
C MET A 162 -9.95 9.87 1.78
N ASN A 163 -11.24 10.14 1.73
CA ASN A 163 -11.96 10.10 0.46
C ASN A 163 -11.56 11.31 -0.37
N ARG A 164 -11.42 11.11 -1.68
CA ARG A 164 -11.20 12.20 -2.62
C ARG A 164 -12.51 12.89 -2.95
N GLN A 165 -12.47 14.20 -3.08
CA GLN A 165 -13.62 15.00 -3.44
C GLN A 165 -14.24 14.55 -4.77
N ASP A 166 -13.39 14.15 -5.74
CA ASP A 166 -13.80 13.73 -7.07
C ASP A 166 -14.02 12.21 -7.19
N GLY A 167 -14.07 11.51 -6.08
CA GLY A 167 -14.22 10.06 -6.05
C GLY A 167 -12.92 9.32 -5.79
N GLY A 168 -13.03 8.23 -5.05
CA GLY A 168 -11.91 7.37 -4.73
C GLY A 168 -11.31 7.60 -3.37
N LEU A 169 -10.31 6.79 -3.06
CA LEU A 169 -9.62 6.75 -1.78
C LEU A 169 -8.18 7.24 -1.97
N GLN A 170 -7.72 8.09 -1.07
CA GLN A 170 -6.39 8.69 -1.13
C GLN A 170 -5.60 8.40 0.14
N PHE A 171 -4.35 7.98 -0.05
CA PHE A 171 -3.39 7.76 1.02
C PHE A 171 -2.25 8.75 0.90
N LEU A 172 -1.94 9.44 1.99
CA LEU A 172 -0.74 10.28 2.11
C LEU A 172 0.20 9.60 3.08
N PHE A 173 1.42 9.32 2.66
CA PHE A 173 2.37 8.64 3.53
C PHE A 173 3.79 9.19 3.35
N THR A 174 4.60 8.98 4.37
CA THR A 174 5.98 9.45 4.40
C THR A 174 6.92 8.28 4.67
N LEU A 175 8.10 8.32 4.08
CA LEU A 175 9.14 7.34 4.30
C LEU A 175 10.48 8.06 4.44
N ARG A 176 11.36 7.53 5.30
CA ARG A 176 12.69 8.09 5.53
C ARG A 176 13.50 8.06 4.25
N ARG A 177 14.06 9.19 3.90
CA ARG A 177 14.95 9.29 2.75
C ARG A 177 16.38 8.94 3.14
N LYS A 178 17.16 8.54 2.14
CA LYS A 178 18.58 8.32 2.32
C LYS A 178 19.25 9.62 2.80
N SER A 179 20.08 9.49 3.83
CA SER A 179 20.91 10.61 4.26
C SER A 179 21.97 10.90 3.23
N SER A 180 22.11 12.16 2.87
CA SER A 180 23.15 12.61 1.94
C SER A 180 24.52 12.65 2.61
#